data_b0655d3ad5115345a552b30d25b1f5b2
#
_entry.id   b0655d3ad5115345a552b30d25b1f5b2
#
_cell.length_a   1.000
_cell.length_b   1.000
_cell.length_c   1.000
_cell.angle_alpha   90.00
_cell.angle_beta   90.00
_cell.angle_gamma   90.00
#
_symmetry.space_group_name_H-M   'P 1'
#
loop_
_entity.id
_entity.type
_entity.pdbx_description
1 polymer ?
#
loop_
_entity_poly.entity_id
_entity_poly.type
_entity_poly.pdbx_seq_one_letter_code
_entity_poly.pdbx_strand_id
1 'polypeptide(L)' 'MAFQIKRKGPAKADLLTEDKYEDAIHVASELIRERVAKTRTTVTNLKTGETLDEDEIDEVALSIGPRKRRSNANAG' A
#
# COMPACT_ATOMS: atom_id res chain seq x y z
N MET A 1 13.23 0.89 -7.58
CA MET A 1 11.90 0.71 -7.00
C MET A 1 11.61 -0.76 -6.85
N ALA A 2 11.31 -1.19 -5.66
CA ALA A 2 11.13 -2.61 -5.38
C ALA A 2 9.65 -3.05 -5.38
N PHE A 3 8.74 -2.11 -5.11
CA PHE A 3 7.32 -2.44 -4.97
C PHE A 3 6.47 -1.47 -5.77
N GLN A 4 5.46 -2.02 -6.42
CA GLN A 4 4.53 -1.23 -7.20
C GLN A 4 3.14 -1.35 -6.59
N ILE A 5 2.54 -0.23 -6.26
CA ILE A 5 1.20 -0.18 -5.71
C ILE A 5 0.27 0.28 -6.82
N LYS A 6 -0.74 -0.52 -7.10
CA LYS A 6 -1.64 -0.24 -8.21
C LYS A 6 -3.08 -0.25 -7.71
N ARG A 7 -3.79 0.83 -7.98
CA ARG A 7 -5.23 0.87 -7.74
C ARG A 7 -5.91 1.03 -9.09
N LYS A 8 -6.87 0.17 -9.36
CA LYS A 8 -7.51 0.13 -10.66
C LYS A 8 -9.02 0.12 -10.50
N GLY A 9 -9.70 0.96 -11.25
CA GLY A 9 -11.14 1.02 -11.21
C GLY A 9 -11.68 1.94 -12.30
N PRO A 10 -12.99 1.93 -12.53
CA PRO A 10 -13.59 2.73 -13.61
C PRO A 10 -13.51 4.23 -13.35
N ALA A 11 -13.56 4.64 -12.09
CA ALA A 11 -13.57 6.07 -11.75
C ALA A 11 -12.19 6.62 -11.40
N LYS A 12 -11.26 5.75 -11.00
CA LYS A 12 -9.97 6.20 -10.53
C LYS A 12 -8.92 5.10 -10.72
N ALA A 13 -7.73 5.51 -11.10
CA ALA A 13 -6.61 4.58 -11.23
C ALA A 13 -5.35 5.29 -10.76
N ASP A 14 -4.53 4.56 -10.00
CA ASP A 14 -3.28 5.09 -9.47
C ASP A 14 -2.17 4.07 -9.65
N LEU A 15 -0.96 4.56 -9.84
CA LEU A 15 0.22 3.72 -9.94
C LEU A 15 1.33 4.41 -9.16
N LEU A 16 1.77 3.77 -8.09
CA LEU A 16 2.77 4.32 -7.19
C LEU A 16 3.88 3.30 -7.01
N THR A 17 5.05 3.78 -6.62
CA THR A 17 6.17 2.88 -6.36
C THR A 17 6.82 3.25 -5.03
N GLU A 18 7.33 2.23 -4.34
CA GLU A 18 8.05 2.41 -3.08
C GLU A 18 9.23 1.47 -3.04
N ASP A 19 10.27 1.88 -2.34
CA ASP A 19 11.46 1.05 -2.21
C ASP A 19 11.32 0.04 -1.08
N LYS A 20 10.59 0.37 -0.04
CA LYS A 20 10.46 -0.45 1.15
C LYS A 20 9.13 -1.13 1.23
N TYR A 21 9.15 -2.38 1.69
CA TYR A 21 7.93 -3.18 1.81
C TYR A 21 6.91 -2.50 2.73
N GLU A 22 7.36 -2.03 3.89
CA GLU A 22 6.45 -1.38 4.85
C GLU A 22 5.79 -0.15 4.26
N ASP A 23 6.57 0.66 3.55
CA ASP A 23 6.02 1.86 2.92
C ASP A 23 4.99 1.50 1.86
N ALA A 24 5.28 0.46 1.07
CA ALA A 24 4.34 0.01 0.06
C ALA A 24 3.02 -0.45 0.69
N ILE A 25 3.11 -1.20 1.78
CA ILE A 25 1.91 -1.68 2.48
C ILE A 25 1.12 -0.50 3.05
N HIS A 26 1.80 0.48 3.64
CA HIS A 26 1.11 1.65 4.18
C HIS A 26 0.41 2.45 3.10
N VAL A 27 1.08 2.66 1.97
CA VAL A 27 0.47 3.39 0.85
C VAL A 27 -0.75 2.63 0.34
N ALA A 28 -0.62 1.33 0.15
CA ALA A 28 -1.74 0.51 -0.33
C ALA A 28 -2.91 0.55 0.66
N SER A 29 -2.61 0.46 1.95
CA SER A 29 -3.63 0.51 2.98
C SER A 29 -4.38 1.84 2.97
N GLU A 30 -3.66 2.93 2.75
CA GLU A 30 -4.29 4.24 2.65
C GLU A 30 -5.22 4.33 1.45
N LEU A 31 -4.81 3.79 0.32
CA LEU A 31 -5.65 3.75 -0.86
C LEU A 31 -6.92 2.94 -0.62
N ILE A 32 -6.79 1.81 0.06
CA ILE A 32 -7.94 0.98 0.38
C ILE A 32 -8.91 1.74 1.29
N ARG A 33 -8.38 2.51 2.24
CA ARG A 33 -9.21 3.28 3.16
C ARG A 33 -10.03 4.36 2.50
N GLU A 34 -9.59 4.84 1.35
CA GLU A 34 -10.36 5.84 0.61
C GLU A 34 -11.69 5.30 0.12
N ARG A 35 -11.79 3.97 0.01
CA ARG A 35 -13.04 3.29 -0.33
C ARG A 35 -13.69 3.81 -1.59
N VAL A 36 -12.87 4.04 -2.60
CA VAL A 36 -13.39 4.44 -3.90
C VAL A 36 -14.13 3.24 -4.50
N ALA A 37 -15.36 3.45 -4.91
CA ALA A 37 -16.22 2.37 -5.39
C ALA A 37 -15.60 1.65 -6.59
N LYS A 38 -15.69 0.31 -6.56
CA LYS A 38 -15.26 -0.55 -7.67
C LYS A 38 -13.78 -0.45 -8.00
N THR A 39 -12.96 -0.02 -7.04
CA THR A 39 -11.51 -0.03 -7.23
C THR A 39 -10.90 -1.23 -6.52
N ARG A 40 -9.77 -1.67 -7.03
CA ARG A 40 -9.01 -2.76 -6.43
C ARG A 40 -7.55 -2.34 -6.32
N THR A 41 -7.00 -2.52 -5.14
CA THR A 41 -5.62 -2.15 -4.85
C THR A 41 -4.76 -3.40 -4.72
N THR A 42 -3.60 -3.39 -5.36
CA THR A 42 -2.65 -4.50 -5.27
C THR A 42 -1.25 -3.94 -5.06
N VAL A 43 -0.39 -4.76 -4.45
CA VAL A 43 1.03 -4.47 -4.29
C VAL A 43 1.81 -5.59 -4.97
N THR A 44 2.70 -5.22 -5.87
CA THR A 44 3.53 -6.19 -6.58
C THR A 44 4.98 -6.01 -6.18
N ASN A 45 5.62 -7.11 -5.79
CA ASN A 45 7.05 -7.13 -5.55
C ASN A 45 7.73 -7.28 -6.90
N LEU A 46 8.41 -6.24 -7.35
CA LEU A 46 9.00 -6.24 -8.69
C LEU A 46 10.18 -7.19 -8.83
N LYS A 47 10.78 -7.60 -7.72
CA LYS A 47 11.89 -8.56 -7.75
C LYS A 47 11.41 -9.99 -7.92
N THR A 48 10.33 -10.34 -7.24
CA THR A 48 9.84 -11.72 -7.24
C THR A 48 8.62 -11.93 -8.12
N GLY A 49 7.93 -10.84 -8.46
CA GLY A 49 6.69 -10.92 -9.21
C GLY A 49 5.47 -11.25 -8.38
N GLU A 50 5.64 -11.39 -7.07
CA GLU A 50 4.50 -11.68 -6.19
C GLU A 50 3.58 -10.48 -6.09
N THR A 51 2.28 -10.75 -6.07
CA THR A 51 1.26 -9.71 -5.95
C THR A 51 0.37 -10.01 -4.75
N LEU A 52 0.14 -8.99 -3.94
CA LEU A 52 -0.78 -9.06 -2.81
C LEU A 52 -2.08 -8.37 -3.17
N ASP A 53 -3.21 -9.00 -2.87
CA ASP A 53 -4.50 -8.36 -3.07
C ASP A 53 -4.91 -7.61 -1.80
N GLU A 54 -6.11 -7.03 -1.81
CA GLU A 54 -6.57 -6.19 -0.70
C GLU A 54 -6.62 -6.92 0.63
N ASP A 55 -7.09 -8.16 0.62
CA ASP A 55 -7.19 -8.94 1.85
C ASP A 55 -5.81 -9.19 2.45
N GLU A 56 -4.86 -9.53 1.62
CA GLU A 56 -3.49 -9.77 2.06
C GLU A 56 -2.83 -8.48 2.54
N ILE A 57 -3.08 -7.37 1.85
CA ILE A 57 -2.55 -6.08 2.25
C ILE A 57 -3.07 -5.70 3.63
N ASP A 58 -4.36 -5.88 3.87
CA ASP A 58 -4.95 -5.59 5.17
C ASP A 58 -4.34 -6.45 6.27
N GLU A 59 -4.14 -7.72 6.00
CA GLU A 59 -3.53 -8.64 6.96
C GLU A 59 -2.12 -8.19 7.33
N VAL A 60 -1.32 -7.87 6.32
CA VAL A 60 0.05 -7.43 6.55
C VAL A 60 0.07 -6.09 7.27
N ALA A 61 -0.83 -5.19 6.91
CA ALA A 61 -0.91 -3.88 7.55
C ALA A 61 -1.21 -4.01 9.04
N LEU A 62 -2.07 -4.95 9.41
CA LEU A 62 -2.35 -5.21 10.82
C LEU A 62 -1.13 -5.76 11.55
N SER A 63 -0.36 -6.59 10.86
CA SER A 63 0.84 -7.18 11.44
C SER A 63 1.94 -6.14 11.66
N ILE A 64 2.10 -5.22 10.69
CA ILE A 64 3.11 -4.17 10.79
C ILE A 64 2.68 -3.10 11.79
N GLY A 65 1.38 -2.85 11.88
CA GLY A 65 0.85 -1.81 12.74
C GLY A 65 0.82 -0.45 12.03
N PRO A 66 0.34 0.59 12.72
CA PRO A 66 0.20 1.90 12.12
C PRO A 66 1.54 2.52 11.76
N ARG A 67 1.56 3.31 10.69
CA ARG A 67 2.76 4.01 10.25
C ARG A 67 3.18 5.02 11.31
N LYS A 68 4.43 4.96 11.73
CA LYS A 68 4.96 5.94 12.67
C LYS A 68 5.29 7.20 11.93
N ARG A 69 4.81 8.28 12.46
CA ARG A 69 5.21 9.55 11.94
C ARG A 69 6.52 9.91 12.53
N ARG A 70 7.23 10.35 11.92
CA ARG A 70 8.44 10.65 12.48
C ARG A 70 8.56 11.83 13.14
N SER A 71 8.04 11.90 13.21
CA SER A 71 8.07 12.68 13.62
C SER A 71 8.07 12.90 14.63
N ASN A 72 7.87 12.34 14.60
CA ASN A 72 7.85 12.31 15.30
C ASN A 72 8.64 12.54 15.84
N ALA A 73 9.13 12.87 15.56
CA ALA A 73 9.72 13.00 15.88
C ALA A 73 10.02 13.77 16.41
N ASN A 74 9.90 14.02 16.48
CA ASN A 74 9.99 14.56 16.98
C ASN A 74 9.83 14.82 17.53
N ALA A 75 9.78 14.83 17.45
CA ALA A 75 9.46 14.95 17.84
C ALA A 75 9.23 14.97 18.24
N GLY A 76 9.41 15.00 18.24
CA GLY A 76 9.15 14.86 18.43
C GLY A 76 9.04 14.93 18.56
#